data_840f879467bbceac19c40df28d1ef190
#
_entry.id   840f879467bbceac19c40df28d1ef190
#
_cell.length_a   1.000
_cell.length_b   1.000
_cell.length_c   1.000
_cell.angle_alpha   90.00
_cell.angle_beta   90.00
_cell.angle_gamma   90.00
#
_symmetry.space_group_name_H-M   'P 1'
#
loop_
_entity.id
_entity.type
_entity.pdbx_description
1 polymer ?
#
loop_
_entity_poly.entity_id
_entity_poly.type
_entity_poly.pdbx_seq_one_letter_code
_entity_poly.pdbx_strand_id
1 'polypeptide(L)'
;MKTNLRKSLYLLLLLLPTASPVQAQTIEMAQSQIDKLAKIETDRFVSYADNNTYDEEYFAENEPATIYYPKDLKGKVPAVIVVHGFNCDQKFLRKIPEHLSSHGFICIIYTALDQKRPFQWPPGLMAAYDILQGESMRPDSPIYDHVDLDAVALVGHSMGGAGVLHAAMMPYPNGLRGKIKTVVGLNPYNGGPLVAKVGGGANDSLGDDLSHLDTPTMILTGSYDILAFPWKSFAFYNSLTGPAKHAFLSIDRMDHADWYFIPSEPKYPILRAILYSWLRAYLADDSEYRDYFVDRPGSSFDKYLKPLLSNTPNPLTRGGEPFPPYALSEEEDPLGTTN
;
A
#
# COMPACT_ATOMS: atom_id res chain seq x y z
N MET A 1 49.30 14.92 63.03
CA MET A 1 49.70 14.70 61.62
C MET A 1 48.49 14.18 60.86
N LYS A 2 47.78 15.11 60.19
CA LYS A 2 46.65 14.85 59.28
C LYS A 2 47.17 15.21 57.91
N THR A 3 47.29 14.27 56.99
CA THR A 3 47.35 14.63 55.56
C THR A 3 47.21 13.39 54.67
N ASN A 4 46.35 13.53 53.67
CA ASN A 4 46.36 12.80 52.39
C ASN A 4 45.80 11.38 52.28
N LEU A 5 44.47 11.31 52.40
CA LEU A 5 43.71 10.15 51.84
C LEU A 5 42.54 10.65 51.01
N ARG A 6 42.76 11.52 50.03
CA ARG A 6 41.72 12.07 49.17
C ARG A 6 42.14 12.32 47.71
N LYS A 7 43.14 11.63 47.19
CA LYS A 7 43.60 11.83 45.81
C LYS A 7 43.71 10.56 44.94
N SER A 8 43.13 9.43 45.34
CA SER A 8 43.20 8.21 44.56
C SER A 8 41.84 7.65 44.08
N LEU A 9 40.79 8.45 44.09
CA LEU A 9 39.47 7.96 43.66
C LEU A 9 38.92 8.69 42.39
N TYR A 10 39.78 9.43 41.68
CA TYR A 10 39.36 10.18 40.48
C TYR A 10 39.98 9.71 39.16
N LEU A 11 40.67 8.57 39.16
CA LEU A 11 41.35 8.10 37.93
C LEU A 11 40.92 6.72 37.44
N LEU A 12 39.74 6.24 37.86
CA LEU A 12 39.22 4.94 37.39
C LEU A 12 37.83 5.02 36.71
N LEU A 13 37.47 6.21 36.24
CA LEU A 13 36.17 6.46 35.59
C LEU A 13 36.31 6.94 34.12
N LEU A 14 37.43 6.66 33.48
CA LEU A 14 37.67 7.11 32.08
C LEU A 14 38.06 6.00 31.12
N LEU A 15 37.64 4.77 31.34
CA LEU A 15 37.77 3.69 30.36
C LEU A 15 36.51 2.81 30.32
N LEU A 16 35.33 3.44 30.27
CA LEU A 16 34.20 2.78 29.63
C LEU A 16 34.42 2.98 28.12
N PRO A 17 34.49 1.90 27.33
CA PRO A 17 34.45 2.07 25.89
C PRO A 17 33.13 2.78 25.61
N THR A 18 33.21 4.00 25.05
CA THR A 18 32.04 4.61 24.40
C THR A 18 31.62 3.61 23.34
N ALA A 19 30.54 2.90 23.56
CA ALA A 19 29.89 2.16 22.53
C ALA A 19 29.67 3.15 21.38
N SER A 20 30.45 3.01 20.33
CA SER A 20 30.20 3.76 19.09
C SER A 20 28.76 3.49 18.75
N PRO A 21 27.93 4.51 18.51
CA PRO A 21 26.59 4.27 18.03
C PRO A 21 26.76 3.38 16.80
N VAL A 22 26.19 2.19 16.84
CA VAL A 22 26.10 1.33 15.67
C VAL A 22 25.36 2.19 14.66
N GLN A 23 26.08 2.76 13.71
CA GLN A 23 25.48 3.45 12.59
C GLN A 23 24.63 2.41 11.89
N ALA A 24 23.33 2.46 12.08
CA ALA A 24 22.41 1.63 11.35
C ALA A 24 22.72 1.83 9.86
N GLN A 25 23.24 0.78 9.24
CA GLN A 25 23.59 0.82 7.82
C GLN A 25 22.29 1.07 7.05
N THR A 26 22.23 2.20 6.34
CA THR A 26 21.12 2.50 5.45
C THR A 26 21.11 1.45 4.36
N ILE A 27 20.09 0.63 4.30
CA ILE A 27 19.93 -0.34 3.21
C ILE A 27 19.40 0.44 2.01
N GLU A 28 20.27 0.84 1.13
CA GLU A 28 19.91 1.49 -0.12
C GLU A 28 19.71 0.41 -1.20
N MET A 29 18.52 0.38 -1.78
CA MET A 29 18.23 -0.54 -2.87
C MET A 29 18.93 -0.06 -4.15
N ALA A 30 19.82 -0.88 -4.70
CA ALA A 30 20.50 -0.58 -5.95
C ALA A 30 19.51 -0.43 -7.12
N GLN A 31 19.79 0.46 -8.08
CA GLN A 31 18.90 0.66 -9.24
C GLN A 31 18.61 -0.65 -9.99
N SER A 32 19.61 -1.52 -10.16
CA SER A 32 19.44 -2.83 -10.78
C SER A 32 18.47 -3.75 -10.04
N GLN A 33 18.39 -3.63 -8.72
CA GLN A 33 17.42 -4.36 -7.91
C GLN A 33 16.02 -3.77 -8.09
N ILE A 34 15.87 -2.45 -8.10
CA ILE A 34 14.60 -1.79 -8.40
C ILE A 34 14.09 -2.23 -9.77
N ASP A 35 14.95 -2.20 -10.79
CA ASP A 35 14.60 -2.59 -12.15
C ASP A 35 14.14 -4.05 -12.23
N LYS A 36 14.82 -4.95 -11.50
CA LYS A 36 14.45 -6.35 -11.40
C LYS A 36 13.10 -6.54 -10.72
N LEU A 37 12.89 -5.90 -9.57
CA LEU A 37 11.64 -6.00 -8.81
C LEU A 37 10.45 -5.37 -9.55
N ALA A 38 10.70 -4.39 -10.37
CA ALA A 38 9.68 -3.66 -11.13
C ALA A 38 9.33 -4.30 -12.49
N LYS A 39 10.10 -5.28 -12.95
CA LYS A 39 9.91 -5.91 -14.26
C LYS A 39 8.62 -6.71 -14.30
N ILE A 40 7.84 -6.56 -15.37
CA ILE A 40 6.70 -7.45 -15.67
C ILE A 40 7.22 -8.58 -16.56
N GLU A 41 7.20 -9.80 -16.05
CA GLU A 41 7.63 -10.99 -16.81
C GLU A 41 6.40 -11.65 -17.44
N THR A 42 6.08 -11.25 -18.68
CA THR A 42 4.84 -11.58 -19.38
C THR A 42 4.66 -13.08 -19.69
N ASP A 43 5.72 -13.83 -19.64
CA ASP A 43 5.73 -15.28 -19.83
C ASP A 43 5.49 -16.08 -18.54
N ARG A 44 5.46 -15.42 -17.37
CA ARG A 44 5.34 -16.05 -16.05
C ARG A 44 3.96 -16.03 -15.44
N PHE A 45 2.99 -15.36 -16.04
CA PHE A 45 1.62 -15.34 -15.56
C PHE A 45 0.62 -15.62 -16.67
N VAL A 46 -0.61 -15.94 -16.27
CA VAL A 46 -1.79 -16.08 -17.12
C VAL A 46 -2.97 -15.38 -16.46
N SER A 47 -4.04 -15.17 -17.22
CA SER A 47 -5.27 -14.58 -16.68
C SER A 47 -6.50 -15.21 -17.32
N TYR A 48 -7.62 -15.17 -16.61
CA TYR A 48 -8.94 -15.54 -17.13
C TYR A 48 -10.02 -14.61 -16.54
N ALA A 49 -11.11 -14.47 -17.29
CA ALA A 49 -12.31 -13.80 -16.80
C ALA A 49 -13.14 -14.78 -15.95
N ASP A 50 -13.53 -14.36 -14.75
CA ASP A 50 -14.41 -15.16 -13.91
C ASP A 50 -15.87 -15.02 -14.34
N ASN A 51 -16.31 -15.93 -15.19
CA ASN A 51 -17.70 -15.96 -15.66
C ASN A 51 -18.60 -16.86 -14.80
N ASN A 52 -18.06 -17.51 -13.76
CA ASN A 52 -18.81 -18.46 -12.92
C ASN A 52 -19.43 -17.78 -11.70
N THR A 53 -18.74 -16.79 -11.17
CA THR A 53 -19.10 -16.07 -9.94
C THR A 53 -19.31 -14.57 -10.18
N TYR A 54 -19.52 -14.17 -11.44
CA TYR A 54 -19.79 -12.80 -11.83
C TYR A 54 -21.02 -12.24 -11.07
N ASP A 55 -20.82 -11.12 -10.42
CA ASP A 55 -21.83 -10.44 -9.61
C ASP A 55 -22.23 -9.12 -10.27
N GLU A 56 -23.38 -9.13 -10.96
CA GLU A 56 -23.91 -7.96 -11.67
C GLU A 56 -24.36 -6.83 -10.73
N GLU A 57 -24.50 -7.09 -9.43
CA GLU A 57 -24.85 -6.07 -8.45
C GLU A 57 -23.67 -5.13 -8.15
N TYR A 58 -22.43 -5.64 -8.23
CA TYR A 58 -21.24 -4.89 -7.82
C TYR A 58 -20.27 -4.61 -8.96
N PHE A 59 -20.33 -5.38 -10.03
CA PHE A 59 -19.44 -5.23 -11.18
C PHE A 59 -20.16 -4.63 -12.38
N ALA A 60 -19.41 -3.94 -13.23
CA ALA A 60 -19.98 -3.35 -14.45
C ALA A 60 -20.54 -4.44 -15.37
N GLU A 61 -21.70 -4.14 -15.97
CA GLU A 61 -22.41 -5.05 -16.87
C GLU A 61 -21.49 -5.57 -17.97
N ASN A 62 -21.49 -6.87 -18.16
CA ASN A 62 -20.67 -7.60 -19.17
C ASN A 62 -19.14 -7.43 -18.97
N GLU A 63 -18.69 -7.00 -17.79
CA GLU A 63 -17.27 -6.90 -17.44
C GLU A 63 -16.95 -7.76 -16.20
N PRO A 64 -16.86 -9.10 -16.31
CA PRO A 64 -16.53 -9.97 -15.19
C PRO A 64 -15.15 -9.64 -14.62
N ALA A 65 -14.94 -9.97 -13.35
CA ALA A 65 -13.64 -9.84 -12.73
C ALA A 65 -12.58 -10.67 -13.50
N THR A 66 -11.36 -10.14 -13.55
CA THR A 66 -10.24 -10.84 -14.18
C THR A 66 -9.27 -11.32 -13.11
N ILE A 67 -8.99 -12.61 -13.10
CA ILE A 67 -8.01 -13.23 -12.21
C ILE A 67 -6.70 -13.45 -12.96
N TYR A 68 -5.61 -12.99 -12.38
CA TYR A 68 -4.23 -13.19 -12.83
C TYR A 68 -3.51 -14.08 -11.85
N TYR A 69 -2.72 -15.04 -12.33
CA TYR A 69 -2.01 -15.98 -11.48
C TYR A 69 -0.69 -16.44 -12.10
N PRO A 70 0.30 -16.86 -11.29
CA PRO A 70 1.54 -17.44 -11.80
C PRO A 70 1.29 -18.72 -12.61
N LYS A 71 1.96 -18.90 -13.74
CA LYS A 71 1.85 -20.15 -14.54
C LYS A 71 2.27 -21.41 -13.77
N ASP A 72 3.27 -21.24 -12.90
CA ASP A 72 3.87 -22.35 -12.15
C ASP A 72 3.43 -22.31 -10.69
N LEU A 73 2.10 -22.33 -10.43
CA LEU A 73 1.57 -22.36 -9.07
C LEU A 73 2.06 -23.59 -8.31
N LYS A 74 2.57 -23.36 -7.09
CA LYS A 74 2.98 -24.42 -6.16
C LYS A 74 2.50 -24.07 -4.76
N GLY A 75 1.68 -24.96 -4.18
CA GLY A 75 1.09 -24.74 -2.88
C GLY A 75 0.20 -23.50 -2.83
N LYS A 76 -0.02 -22.97 -1.65
CA LYS A 76 -0.79 -21.74 -1.45
C LYS A 76 0.10 -20.54 -1.62
N VAL A 77 -0.42 -19.52 -2.30
CA VAL A 77 0.26 -18.23 -2.52
C VAL A 77 -0.65 -17.09 -2.10
N PRO A 78 -0.08 -15.97 -1.63
CA PRO A 78 -0.83 -14.80 -1.22
C PRO A 78 -1.66 -14.21 -2.37
N ALA A 79 -2.80 -13.59 -2.03
CA ALA A 79 -3.69 -12.98 -3.00
C ALA A 79 -3.81 -11.46 -2.83
N VAL A 80 -4.08 -10.75 -3.93
CA VAL A 80 -4.23 -9.31 -3.97
C VAL A 80 -5.49 -8.93 -4.74
N ILE A 81 -6.39 -8.18 -4.09
CA ILE A 81 -7.56 -7.60 -4.73
C ILE A 81 -7.20 -6.18 -5.17
N VAL A 82 -7.30 -5.89 -6.46
CA VAL A 82 -6.95 -4.60 -7.05
C VAL A 82 -8.19 -3.89 -7.54
N VAL A 83 -8.31 -2.58 -7.25
CA VAL A 83 -9.45 -1.79 -7.69
C VAL A 83 -9.04 -0.41 -8.21
N HIS A 84 -9.73 0.02 -9.27
CA HIS A 84 -9.49 1.28 -9.97
C HIS A 84 -10.18 2.48 -9.27
N GLY A 85 -9.96 3.70 -9.83
CA GLY A 85 -10.56 4.94 -9.37
C GLY A 85 -11.82 5.35 -10.14
N PHE A 86 -12.25 6.60 -9.89
CA PHE A 86 -13.42 7.23 -10.49
C PHE A 86 -13.42 7.14 -12.02
N ASN A 87 -14.55 6.71 -12.59
CA ASN A 87 -14.78 6.65 -14.02
C ASN A 87 -13.69 5.93 -14.84
N CYS A 88 -13.10 4.91 -14.23
CA CYS A 88 -12.09 4.02 -14.82
C CYS A 88 -12.63 2.59 -14.87
N ASP A 89 -11.94 1.73 -15.57
CA ASP A 89 -12.19 0.30 -15.61
C ASP A 89 -10.93 -0.49 -15.20
N GLN A 90 -11.06 -1.81 -15.07
CA GLN A 90 -9.97 -2.70 -14.71
C GLN A 90 -8.76 -2.63 -15.68
N LYS A 91 -8.98 -2.25 -16.95
CA LYS A 91 -7.90 -2.19 -17.95
C LYS A 91 -6.87 -1.10 -17.64
N PHE A 92 -7.30 -0.01 -16.96
CA PHE A 92 -6.40 1.08 -16.58
C PHE A 92 -5.33 0.65 -15.59
N LEU A 93 -5.65 -0.26 -14.67
CA LEU A 93 -4.71 -0.75 -13.64
C LEU A 93 -4.13 -2.14 -13.92
N ARG A 94 -4.44 -2.78 -15.04
CA ARG A 94 -4.03 -4.17 -15.35
C ARG A 94 -2.53 -4.44 -15.16
N LYS A 95 -1.69 -3.42 -15.26
CA LYS A 95 -0.24 -3.58 -15.06
C LYS A 95 0.15 -3.91 -13.62
N ILE A 96 -0.71 -3.62 -12.66
CA ILE A 96 -0.50 -4.02 -11.26
C ILE A 96 -0.67 -5.54 -11.11
N PRO A 97 -1.83 -6.14 -11.45
CA PRO A 97 -1.97 -7.59 -11.37
C PRO A 97 -1.00 -8.35 -12.29
N GLU A 98 -0.73 -7.86 -13.52
CA GLU A 98 0.29 -8.47 -14.40
C GLU A 98 1.66 -8.53 -13.73
N HIS A 99 2.08 -7.44 -13.09
CA HIS A 99 3.34 -7.35 -12.37
C HIS A 99 3.37 -8.32 -11.18
N LEU A 100 2.40 -8.21 -10.29
CA LEU A 100 2.36 -9.00 -9.06
C LEU A 100 2.24 -10.49 -9.35
N SER A 101 1.45 -10.88 -10.35
CA SER A 101 1.31 -12.29 -10.71
C SER A 101 2.54 -12.85 -11.40
N SER A 102 3.31 -12.03 -12.11
CA SER A 102 4.62 -12.45 -12.63
C SER A 102 5.65 -12.71 -11.51
N HIS A 103 5.36 -12.23 -10.30
CA HIS A 103 6.20 -12.35 -9.11
C HIS A 103 5.61 -13.24 -8.00
N GLY A 104 4.61 -14.05 -8.32
CA GLY A 104 4.16 -15.11 -7.43
C GLY A 104 2.90 -14.83 -6.62
N PHE A 105 2.13 -13.78 -6.92
CA PHE A 105 0.84 -13.50 -6.29
C PHE A 105 -0.34 -13.93 -7.17
N ILE A 106 -1.45 -14.34 -6.58
CA ILE A 106 -2.73 -14.41 -7.29
C ILE A 106 -3.37 -13.02 -7.15
N CYS A 107 -3.89 -12.47 -8.26
CA CYS A 107 -4.51 -11.17 -8.24
C CYS A 107 -5.90 -11.21 -8.89
N ILE A 108 -6.86 -10.52 -8.30
CA ILE A 108 -8.17 -10.27 -8.91
C ILE A 108 -8.34 -8.76 -9.10
N ILE A 109 -8.87 -8.37 -10.26
CA ILE A 109 -9.26 -7.00 -10.56
C ILE A 109 -10.63 -6.99 -11.23
N TYR A 110 -11.44 -5.98 -10.94
CA TYR A 110 -12.79 -5.84 -11.50
C TYR A 110 -13.07 -4.39 -11.86
N THR A 111 -14.11 -4.17 -12.69
CA THR A 111 -14.66 -2.86 -12.95
C THR A 111 -15.90 -2.66 -12.05
N ALA A 112 -15.88 -1.66 -11.17
CA ALA A 112 -16.99 -1.39 -10.26
C ALA A 112 -18.23 -0.92 -11.04
N LEU A 113 -19.42 -1.37 -10.65
CA LEU A 113 -20.68 -1.00 -11.26
C LEU A 113 -20.94 0.51 -11.13
N ASP A 114 -20.85 1.05 -9.93
CA ASP A 114 -20.91 2.49 -9.70
C ASP A 114 -19.52 3.05 -9.42
N GLN A 115 -18.94 3.68 -10.43
CA GLN A 115 -17.58 4.23 -10.37
C GLN A 115 -17.54 5.68 -9.84
N LYS A 116 -18.68 6.22 -9.38
CA LYS A 116 -18.80 7.63 -9.03
C LYS A 116 -18.98 7.90 -7.54
N ARG A 117 -19.28 6.87 -6.76
CA ARG A 117 -19.59 6.98 -5.34
C ARG A 117 -18.64 6.16 -4.47
N PRO A 118 -17.89 6.80 -3.55
CA PRO A 118 -16.88 6.10 -2.72
C PRO A 118 -17.43 4.91 -1.94
N PHE A 119 -18.65 4.97 -1.44
CA PHE A 119 -19.22 3.89 -0.62
C PHE A 119 -19.66 2.64 -1.41
N GLN A 120 -19.59 2.67 -2.74
CA GLN A 120 -19.83 1.48 -3.57
C GLN A 120 -18.58 0.57 -3.71
N TRP A 121 -17.42 1.07 -3.34
CA TRP A 121 -16.18 0.30 -3.45
C TRP A 121 -16.09 -0.85 -2.45
N PRO A 122 -16.40 -0.69 -1.14
CA PRO A 122 -16.33 -1.78 -0.18
C PRO A 122 -17.19 -3.01 -0.55
N PRO A 123 -18.44 -2.90 -0.99
CA PRO A 123 -19.22 -4.06 -1.43
C PRO A 123 -18.58 -4.83 -2.60
N GLY A 124 -18.08 -4.14 -3.61
CA GLY A 124 -17.38 -4.78 -4.73
C GLY A 124 -16.08 -5.47 -4.32
N LEU A 125 -15.37 -4.93 -3.33
CA LEU A 125 -14.16 -5.55 -2.76
C LEU A 125 -14.51 -6.83 -1.99
N MET A 126 -15.65 -6.87 -1.29
CA MET A 126 -16.13 -8.08 -0.63
C MET A 126 -16.52 -9.14 -1.66
N ALA A 127 -17.26 -8.76 -2.72
CA ALA A 127 -17.60 -9.68 -3.81
C ALA A 127 -16.33 -10.28 -4.45
N ALA A 128 -15.30 -9.46 -4.69
CA ALA A 128 -14.03 -9.95 -5.21
C ALA A 128 -13.30 -10.91 -4.25
N TYR A 129 -13.41 -10.69 -2.94
CA TYR A 129 -12.89 -11.63 -1.93
C TYR A 129 -13.65 -12.96 -1.97
N ASP A 130 -14.98 -12.91 -2.05
CA ASP A 130 -15.84 -14.11 -2.12
C ASP A 130 -15.59 -14.91 -3.41
N ILE A 131 -15.30 -14.22 -4.53
CA ILE A 131 -14.86 -14.88 -5.79
C ILE A 131 -13.54 -15.63 -5.57
N LEU A 132 -12.53 -15.00 -4.98
CA LEU A 132 -11.25 -15.67 -4.69
C LEU A 132 -11.45 -16.90 -3.81
N GLN A 133 -12.32 -16.81 -2.81
CA GLN A 133 -12.67 -17.93 -1.94
C GLN A 133 -13.38 -19.03 -2.72
N GLY A 134 -14.38 -18.70 -3.53
CA GLY A 134 -15.13 -19.65 -4.36
C GLY A 134 -14.24 -20.36 -5.38
N GLU A 135 -13.40 -19.61 -6.09
CA GLU A 135 -12.44 -20.14 -7.05
C GLU A 135 -11.39 -21.06 -6.39
N SER A 136 -10.94 -20.72 -5.19
CA SER A 136 -10.02 -21.58 -4.41
C SER A 136 -10.65 -22.92 -4.01
N MET A 137 -11.98 -22.98 -3.91
CA MET A 137 -12.71 -24.18 -3.50
C MET A 137 -13.29 -24.99 -4.68
N ARG A 138 -13.32 -24.43 -5.86
CA ARG A 138 -13.89 -25.05 -7.07
C ARG A 138 -12.86 -25.94 -7.77
N PRO A 139 -13.06 -27.28 -7.86
CA PRO A 139 -12.04 -28.23 -8.37
C PRO A 139 -11.55 -27.99 -9.81
N ASP A 140 -12.36 -27.40 -10.67
CA ASP A 140 -12.02 -27.05 -12.06
C ASP A 140 -11.45 -25.64 -12.23
N SER A 141 -11.29 -24.90 -11.14
CA SER A 141 -10.62 -23.62 -11.19
C SER A 141 -9.11 -23.77 -11.39
N PRO A 142 -8.50 -22.93 -12.25
CA PRO A 142 -7.04 -22.89 -12.38
C PRO A 142 -6.28 -22.57 -11.09
N ILE A 143 -6.98 -21.98 -10.10
CA ILE A 143 -6.40 -21.61 -8.80
C ILE A 143 -6.97 -22.44 -7.63
N TYR A 144 -7.58 -23.59 -7.94
CA TYR A 144 -8.10 -24.52 -6.93
C TYR A 144 -7.02 -24.89 -5.91
N ASP A 145 -7.33 -24.71 -4.62
CA ASP A 145 -6.43 -24.95 -3.47
C ASP A 145 -5.10 -24.16 -3.49
N HIS A 146 -4.99 -23.12 -4.34
CA HIS A 146 -3.78 -22.32 -4.45
C HIS A 146 -3.87 -20.93 -3.78
N VAL A 147 -5.06 -20.46 -3.41
CA VAL A 147 -5.21 -19.17 -2.75
C VAL A 147 -4.95 -19.31 -1.25
N ASP A 148 -4.00 -18.52 -0.72
CA ASP A 148 -3.84 -18.34 0.72
C ASP A 148 -4.82 -17.27 1.21
N LEU A 149 -5.97 -17.71 1.74
CA LEU A 149 -7.01 -16.80 2.25
C LEU A 149 -6.63 -16.13 3.59
N ASP A 150 -5.57 -16.59 4.26
CA ASP A 150 -5.01 -15.93 5.43
C ASP A 150 -3.99 -14.84 5.05
N ALA A 151 -3.65 -14.74 3.77
CA ALA A 151 -2.72 -13.77 3.22
C ALA A 151 -3.34 -13.03 2.03
N VAL A 152 -4.37 -12.22 2.29
CA VAL A 152 -5.05 -11.37 1.29
C VAL A 152 -4.72 -9.90 1.52
N ALA A 153 -4.40 -9.18 0.44
CA ALA A 153 -4.20 -7.73 0.46
C ALA A 153 -5.24 -7.00 -0.40
N LEU A 154 -5.50 -5.75 -0.03
CA LEU A 154 -6.24 -4.80 -0.86
C LEU A 154 -5.28 -3.75 -1.43
N VAL A 155 -5.40 -3.46 -2.72
CA VAL A 155 -4.68 -2.38 -3.41
C VAL A 155 -5.68 -1.57 -4.22
N GLY A 156 -5.80 -0.28 -3.93
CA GLY A 156 -6.76 0.57 -4.62
C GLY A 156 -6.16 1.91 -5.04
N HIS A 157 -6.62 2.42 -6.19
CA HIS A 157 -6.20 3.72 -6.71
C HIS A 157 -7.32 4.75 -6.60
N SER A 158 -6.98 6.00 -6.27
CA SER A 158 -7.91 7.13 -6.25
C SER A 158 -9.11 6.88 -5.32
N MET A 159 -10.35 6.93 -5.81
CA MET A 159 -11.54 6.55 -5.03
C MET A 159 -11.48 5.08 -4.58
N GLY A 160 -10.98 4.17 -5.41
CA GLY A 160 -10.71 2.81 -5.01
C GLY A 160 -9.65 2.73 -3.90
N GLY A 161 -8.70 3.69 -3.87
CA GLY A 161 -7.73 3.84 -2.78
C GLY A 161 -8.40 4.16 -1.43
N ALA A 162 -9.33 5.09 -1.40
CA ALA A 162 -10.15 5.33 -0.21
C ALA A 162 -11.04 4.11 0.11
N GLY A 163 -11.62 3.50 -0.92
CA GLY A 163 -12.48 2.32 -0.78
C GLY A 163 -11.78 1.13 -0.10
N VAL A 164 -10.53 0.82 -0.48
CA VAL A 164 -9.78 -0.29 0.14
C VAL A 164 -9.43 0.00 1.61
N LEU A 165 -9.08 1.25 1.95
CA LEU A 165 -8.80 1.63 3.33
C LEU A 165 -10.02 1.44 4.22
N HIS A 166 -11.19 1.88 3.76
CA HIS A 166 -12.45 1.71 4.50
C HIS A 166 -12.93 0.25 4.53
N ALA A 167 -12.79 -0.50 3.44
CA ALA A 167 -13.15 -1.92 3.42
C ALA A 167 -12.31 -2.74 4.41
N ALA A 168 -11.01 -2.43 4.52
CA ALA A 168 -10.12 -3.08 5.49
C ALA A 168 -10.46 -2.72 6.96
N MET A 169 -11.05 -1.55 7.19
CA MET A 169 -11.44 -1.08 8.52
C MET A 169 -12.79 -1.63 9.00
N MET A 170 -13.74 -1.80 8.08
CA MET A 170 -15.09 -2.23 8.43
C MET A 170 -15.17 -3.75 8.65
N PRO A 171 -15.87 -4.22 9.70
CA PRO A 171 -16.03 -5.66 9.94
C PRO A 171 -16.88 -6.34 8.86
N TYR A 172 -16.56 -7.59 8.55
CA TYR A 172 -17.40 -8.43 7.71
C TYR A 172 -18.81 -8.60 8.31
N PRO A 173 -19.94 -8.58 7.57
CA PRO A 173 -20.02 -8.56 6.09
C PRO A 173 -20.11 -7.16 5.46
N ASN A 174 -19.87 -6.08 6.16
CA ASN A 174 -19.89 -4.72 5.60
C ASN A 174 -18.53 -4.26 5.08
N GLY A 175 -17.48 -5.04 5.35
CA GLY A 175 -16.11 -4.83 4.92
C GLY A 175 -15.26 -6.06 5.18
N LEU A 176 -13.94 -5.93 5.16
CA LEU A 176 -12.99 -7.04 5.18
C LEU A 176 -12.03 -7.02 6.38
N ARG A 177 -12.38 -6.28 7.44
CA ARG A 177 -11.61 -6.29 8.69
C ARG A 177 -11.46 -7.70 9.24
N GLY A 178 -10.23 -8.10 9.57
CA GLY A 178 -9.91 -9.45 10.03
C GLY A 178 -9.83 -10.51 8.92
N LYS A 179 -10.06 -10.12 7.64
CA LYS A 179 -9.86 -10.97 6.47
C LYS A 179 -8.63 -10.54 5.64
N ILE A 180 -8.15 -9.32 5.89
CA ILE A 180 -7.08 -8.68 5.11
C ILE A 180 -5.84 -8.56 5.98
N LYS A 181 -4.70 -8.94 5.42
CA LYS A 181 -3.41 -8.91 6.10
C LYS A 181 -2.64 -7.60 5.88
N THR A 182 -2.87 -6.91 4.76
CA THR A 182 -2.33 -5.57 4.51
C THR A 182 -3.18 -4.82 3.48
N VAL A 183 -3.11 -3.48 3.51
CA VAL A 183 -3.84 -2.62 2.59
C VAL A 183 -2.95 -1.51 2.04
N VAL A 184 -3.13 -1.17 0.76
CA VAL A 184 -2.37 -0.11 0.09
C VAL A 184 -3.32 0.85 -0.63
N GLY A 185 -3.30 2.11 -0.20
CA GLY A 185 -3.95 3.22 -0.89
C GLY A 185 -2.97 3.92 -1.84
N LEU A 186 -3.26 3.87 -3.14
CA LEU A 186 -2.49 4.54 -4.19
C LEU A 186 -3.20 5.84 -4.55
N ASN A 187 -2.59 6.99 -4.27
CA ASN A 187 -3.20 8.30 -4.47
C ASN A 187 -4.66 8.35 -3.97
N PRO A 188 -4.95 7.92 -2.72
CA PRO A 188 -6.32 7.73 -2.25
C PRO A 188 -7.09 9.06 -2.28
N TYR A 189 -8.32 9.00 -2.84
CA TYR A 189 -9.19 10.15 -3.01
C TYR A 189 -10.58 9.89 -2.42
N ASN A 190 -11.01 10.74 -1.51
CA ASN A 190 -12.24 10.56 -0.77
C ASN A 190 -13.34 11.57 -1.15
N GLY A 191 -13.53 11.80 -2.45
CA GLY A 191 -14.54 12.72 -2.93
C GLY A 191 -14.14 14.21 -2.82
N GLY A 192 -15.04 15.09 -3.22
CA GLY A 192 -14.82 16.52 -3.14
C GLY A 192 -15.32 17.32 -4.35
N PRO A 193 -15.10 18.65 -4.36
CA PRO A 193 -15.73 19.55 -5.33
C PRO A 193 -15.42 19.27 -6.80
N LEU A 194 -14.27 18.66 -7.09
CA LEU A 194 -13.88 18.35 -8.46
C LEU A 194 -14.76 17.24 -9.05
N VAL A 195 -14.95 16.16 -8.29
CA VAL A 195 -15.82 15.04 -8.69
C VAL A 195 -17.28 15.45 -8.78
N ALA A 196 -17.73 16.36 -7.91
CA ALA A 196 -19.06 16.96 -7.99
C ALA A 196 -19.34 17.63 -9.33
N LYS A 197 -18.35 18.33 -9.88
CA LYS A 197 -18.50 19.04 -11.16
C LYS A 197 -18.65 18.09 -12.36
N VAL A 198 -18.23 16.85 -12.25
CA VAL A 198 -18.29 15.85 -13.32
C VAL A 198 -19.37 14.78 -13.06
N GLY A 199 -20.33 15.08 -12.18
CA GLY A 199 -21.53 14.26 -11.96
C GLY A 199 -21.37 13.16 -10.90
N GLY A 200 -20.28 13.17 -10.13
CA GLY A 200 -20.16 12.37 -8.90
C GLY A 200 -20.80 13.09 -7.71
N GLY A 201 -21.21 12.36 -6.69
CA GLY A 201 -21.75 12.94 -5.46
C GLY A 201 -20.68 13.76 -4.71
N ALA A 202 -20.83 15.09 -4.71
CA ALA A 202 -19.84 15.99 -4.08
C ALA A 202 -19.66 15.77 -2.60
N ASN A 203 -20.72 15.30 -1.96
CA ASN A 203 -20.79 15.11 -0.53
C ASN A 203 -20.62 13.63 -0.14
N ASP A 204 -20.47 12.74 -1.13
CA ASP A 204 -20.32 11.33 -0.92
C ASP A 204 -18.84 11.06 -0.57
N SER A 205 -18.52 11.09 0.70
CA SER A 205 -17.21 10.79 1.25
C SER A 205 -17.36 9.68 2.29
N LEU A 206 -16.40 8.76 2.29
CA LEU A 206 -16.28 7.76 3.36
C LEU A 206 -15.71 8.34 4.66
N GLY A 207 -15.27 9.62 4.63
CA GLY A 207 -14.53 10.25 5.72
C GLY A 207 -13.02 9.97 5.65
N ASP A 208 -12.24 10.72 6.41
CA ASP A 208 -10.78 10.59 6.45
C ASP A 208 -10.33 9.89 7.75
N ASP A 209 -11.26 9.45 8.60
CA ASP A 209 -10.96 8.78 9.85
C ASP A 209 -10.72 7.27 9.62
N LEU A 210 -9.49 6.85 9.82
CA LEU A 210 -9.03 5.47 9.78
C LEU A 210 -8.54 4.97 11.14
N SER A 211 -8.96 5.61 12.24
CA SER A 211 -8.51 5.27 13.60
C SER A 211 -8.80 3.82 14.03
N HIS A 212 -9.73 3.17 13.37
CA HIS A 212 -10.08 1.77 13.60
C HIS A 212 -9.41 0.79 12.61
N LEU A 213 -8.54 1.27 11.74
CA LEU A 213 -7.79 0.41 10.83
C LEU A 213 -6.57 -0.15 11.57
N ASP A 214 -6.62 -1.44 11.86
CA ASP A 214 -5.64 -2.19 12.65
C ASP A 214 -4.75 -3.12 11.80
N THR A 215 -4.72 -2.88 10.50
CA THR A 215 -4.01 -3.68 9.50
C THR A 215 -2.79 -2.89 8.98
N PRO A 216 -1.63 -3.52 8.73
CA PRO A 216 -0.50 -2.87 8.09
C PRO A 216 -0.92 -2.11 6.83
N THR A 217 -0.65 -0.80 6.81
CA THR A 217 -1.21 0.12 5.81
C THR A 217 -0.14 0.97 5.17
N MET A 218 -0.07 0.96 3.83
CA MET A 218 0.74 1.90 3.08
C MET A 218 -0.14 2.88 2.31
N ILE A 219 0.17 4.16 2.41
CA ILE A 219 -0.41 5.22 1.60
C ILE A 219 0.70 5.80 0.72
N LEU A 220 0.55 5.63 -0.58
CA LEU A 220 1.50 6.10 -1.58
C LEU A 220 0.83 7.16 -2.44
N THR A 221 1.47 8.32 -2.58
CA THR A 221 0.95 9.46 -3.34
C THR A 221 2.04 10.07 -4.23
N GLY A 222 1.65 10.94 -5.14
CA GLY A 222 2.57 11.66 -6.00
C GLY A 222 2.65 13.14 -5.65
N SER A 223 3.87 13.71 -5.61
CA SER A 223 4.07 15.12 -5.26
C SER A 223 3.44 16.11 -6.26
N TYR A 224 3.09 15.65 -7.46
CA TYR A 224 2.41 16.43 -8.51
C TYR A 224 0.93 16.05 -8.67
N ASP A 225 0.38 15.24 -7.78
CA ASP A 225 -1.02 14.90 -7.84
C ASP A 225 -1.91 16.12 -7.52
N ILE A 226 -2.61 16.61 -8.53
CA ILE A 226 -3.54 17.74 -8.43
C ILE A 226 -5.00 17.31 -8.31
N LEU A 227 -5.28 16.01 -8.35
CA LEU A 227 -6.62 15.44 -8.17
C LEU A 227 -6.80 14.93 -6.73
N ALA A 228 -5.98 13.99 -6.30
CA ALA A 228 -5.88 13.56 -4.91
C ALA A 228 -4.65 14.21 -4.27
N PHE A 229 -4.78 15.47 -3.91
CA PHE A 229 -3.66 16.23 -3.36
C PHE A 229 -2.91 15.43 -2.27
N PRO A 230 -1.56 15.38 -2.30
CA PRO A 230 -0.76 14.60 -1.34
C PRO A 230 -1.09 14.89 0.13
N TRP A 231 -1.44 16.13 0.46
CA TRP A 231 -1.84 16.50 1.81
C TRP A 231 -3.17 15.86 2.26
N LYS A 232 -4.09 15.55 1.32
CA LYS A 232 -5.31 14.76 1.62
C LYS A 232 -4.98 13.31 1.86
N SER A 233 -4.09 12.73 1.05
CA SER A 233 -3.56 11.40 1.30
C SER A 233 -2.82 11.31 2.64
N PHE A 234 -2.11 12.38 3.02
CA PHE A 234 -1.46 12.47 4.33
C PHE A 234 -2.48 12.61 5.49
N ALA A 235 -3.66 13.18 5.26
CA ALA A 235 -4.71 13.21 6.26
C ALA A 235 -5.21 11.81 6.62
N PHE A 236 -5.34 10.91 5.65
CA PHE A 236 -5.60 9.49 5.92
C PHE A 236 -4.51 8.87 6.81
N TYR A 237 -3.23 9.09 6.46
CA TYR A 237 -2.13 8.58 7.26
C TYR A 237 -2.17 9.09 8.70
N ASN A 238 -2.42 10.38 8.89
CA ASN A 238 -2.47 10.99 10.23
C ASN A 238 -3.64 10.49 11.10
N SER A 239 -4.65 9.88 10.50
CA SER A 239 -5.77 9.30 11.24
C SER A 239 -5.52 7.84 11.67
N LEU A 240 -4.46 7.21 11.15
CA LEU A 240 -4.06 5.87 11.55
C LEU A 240 -3.42 5.89 12.94
N THR A 241 -4.09 5.31 13.92
CA THR A 241 -3.66 5.32 15.33
C THR A 241 -3.46 3.92 15.91
N GLY A 242 -3.72 2.89 15.11
CA GLY A 242 -3.55 1.49 15.50
C GLY A 242 -2.08 1.09 15.65
N PRO A 243 -1.79 -0.04 16.32
CA PRO A 243 -0.42 -0.52 16.56
C PRO A 243 0.24 -1.12 15.31
N ALA A 244 -0.51 -1.38 14.26
CA ALA A 244 0.04 -1.96 13.03
C ALA A 244 0.97 -0.99 12.32
N LYS A 245 1.89 -1.53 11.50
CA LYS A 245 2.82 -0.72 10.71
C LYS A 245 2.09 0.14 9.69
N HIS A 246 2.38 1.44 9.73
CA HIS A 246 1.85 2.40 8.78
C HIS A 246 2.99 3.08 8.02
N ALA A 247 2.81 3.29 6.71
CA ALA A 247 3.75 4.01 5.87
C ALA A 247 3.05 5.04 5.00
N PHE A 248 3.64 6.23 4.89
CA PHE A 248 3.25 7.26 3.94
C PHE A 248 4.46 7.60 3.05
N LEU A 249 4.26 7.61 1.73
CA LEU A 249 5.30 7.92 0.77
C LEU A 249 4.77 8.88 -0.31
N SER A 250 5.46 9.99 -0.51
CA SER A 250 5.19 10.95 -1.58
C SER A 250 6.27 10.88 -2.65
N ILE A 251 5.95 10.35 -3.81
CA ILE A 251 6.89 10.12 -4.91
C ILE A 251 7.12 11.41 -5.71
N ASP A 252 8.39 11.74 -5.95
CA ASP A 252 8.78 12.93 -6.69
C ASP A 252 8.16 12.98 -8.08
N ARG A 253 7.51 14.09 -8.40
CA ARG A 253 6.90 14.40 -9.68
C ARG A 253 5.90 13.38 -10.22
N MET A 254 5.47 12.42 -9.42
CA MET A 254 4.40 11.52 -9.76
C MET A 254 3.07 12.28 -9.77
N ASP A 255 2.27 12.10 -10.80
CA ASP A 255 0.91 12.61 -10.88
C ASP A 255 -0.14 11.53 -10.61
N HIS A 256 -1.43 11.91 -10.66
CA HIS A 256 -2.54 11.02 -10.35
C HIS A 256 -2.66 9.83 -11.31
N ALA A 257 -2.36 10.06 -12.59
CA ALA A 257 -2.58 9.08 -13.66
C ALA A 257 -1.37 8.15 -13.90
N ASP A 258 -0.26 8.36 -13.22
CA ASP A 258 0.97 7.60 -13.44
C ASP A 258 0.83 6.08 -13.16
N TRP A 259 -0.21 5.66 -12.45
CA TRP A 259 -0.57 4.25 -12.28
C TRP A 259 -1.26 3.64 -13.51
N TYR A 260 -1.98 4.45 -14.27
CA TYR A 260 -2.78 4.01 -15.40
C TYR A 260 -1.95 3.86 -16.66
N PHE A 261 -1.16 4.86 -16.96
CA PHE A 261 -0.37 4.89 -18.18
C PHE A 261 1.07 4.52 -17.87
N ILE A 262 1.65 3.69 -18.71
CA ILE A 262 3.06 3.33 -18.62
C ILE A 262 3.83 4.26 -19.56
N PRO A 263 4.28 5.42 -19.11
CA PRO A 263 5.28 6.14 -19.89
C PRO A 263 6.61 5.39 -19.80
N SER A 264 7.49 5.68 -20.71
CA SER A 264 8.86 5.21 -20.69
C SER A 264 9.70 5.85 -19.57
N GLU A 265 9.06 6.43 -18.55
CA GLU A 265 9.72 7.24 -17.54
C GLU A 265 10.22 6.44 -16.32
N PRO A 266 11.34 6.87 -15.68
CA PRO A 266 11.98 6.11 -14.58
C PRO A 266 11.14 5.89 -13.33
N LYS A 267 10.12 6.73 -13.07
CA LYS A 267 9.30 6.62 -11.85
C LYS A 267 8.42 5.36 -11.81
N TYR A 268 8.04 4.78 -12.97
CA TYR A 268 7.23 3.56 -12.99
C TYR A 268 7.92 2.34 -12.39
N PRO A 269 9.18 2.05 -12.71
CA PRO A 269 9.90 1.00 -12.03
C PRO A 269 9.84 1.13 -10.51
N ILE A 270 10.04 2.33 -9.99
CA ILE A 270 10.02 2.54 -8.53
C ILE A 270 8.65 2.32 -7.90
N LEU A 271 7.55 2.71 -8.56
CA LEU A 271 6.21 2.48 -8.04
C LEU A 271 5.92 0.99 -7.85
N ARG A 272 6.25 0.19 -8.87
CA ARG A 272 6.09 -1.28 -8.80
C ARG A 272 7.02 -1.90 -7.77
N ALA A 273 8.27 -1.46 -7.70
CA ALA A 273 9.24 -1.97 -6.72
C ALA A 273 8.78 -1.68 -5.28
N ILE A 274 8.29 -0.47 -4.98
CA ILE A 274 7.76 -0.11 -3.66
C ILE A 274 6.54 -0.96 -3.32
N LEU A 275 5.55 -1.04 -4.22
CA LEU A 275 4.35 -1.83 -3.99
C LEU A 275 4.68 -3.30 -3.74
N TYR A 276 5.53 -3.88 -4.58
CA TYR A 276 5.98 -5.26 -4.42
C TYR A 276 6.72 -5.48 -3.10
N SER A 277 7.64 -4.59 -2.74
CA SER A 277 8.41 -4.70 -1.49
C SER A 277 7.51 -4.63 -0.27
N TRP A 278 6.49 -3.76 -0.28
CA TRP A 278 5.50 -3.69 0.80
C TRP A 278 4.72 -5.01 0.91
N LEU A 279 4.23 -5.54 -0.20
CA LEU A 279 3.47 -6.81 -0.20
C LEU A 279 4.36 -8.00 0.21
N ARG A 280 5.64 -8.01 -0.16
CA ARG A 280 6.56 -9.02 0.36
C ARG A 280 6.70 -8.92 1.88
N ALA A 281 6.90 -7.72 2.39
CA ALA A 281 7.10 -7.47 3.82
C ALA A 281 5.87 -7.84 4.67
N TYR A 282 4.68 -7.37 4.26
CA TYR A 282 3.49 -7.37 5.12
C TYR A 282 2.36 -8.31 4.65
N LEU A 283 2.44 -8.87 3.45
CA LEU A 283 1.53 -9.91 2.98
C LEU A 283 2.18 -11.29 3.03
N ALA A 284 3.41 -11.40 2.51
CA ALA A 284 4.14 -12.67 2.41
C ALA A 284 5.08 -12.93 3.60
N ASP A 285 5.13 -12.05 4.60
CA ASP A 285 5.99 -12.11 5.81
C ASP A 285 7.49 -12.23 5.52
N ASP A 286 7.95 -11.66 4.42
CA ASP A 286 9.36 -11.71 4.03
C ASP A 286 10.15 -10.64 4.77
N SER A 287 10.93 -11.06 5.76
CA SER A 287 11.70 -10.17 6.62
C SER A 287 12.77 -9.36 5.87
N GLU A 288 13.30 -9.86 4.74
CA GLU A 288 14.28 -9.11 3.94
C GLU A 288 13.69 -7.79 3.38
N TYR A 289 12.37 -7.76 3.14
CA TYR A 289 11.68 -6.58 2.62
C TYR A 289 11.21 -5.63 3.73
N ARG A 290 11.09 -6.09 4.98
CA ARG A 290 10.71 -5.22 6.11
C ARG A 290 11.74 -4.13 6.34
N ASP A 291 13.02 -4.41 6.15
CA ASP A 291 14.11 -3.46 6.33
C ASP A 291 14.01 -2.22 5.43
N TYR A 292 13.26 -2.29 4.31
CA TYR A 292 13.00 -1.12 3.47
C TYR A 292 11.99 -0.14 4.07
N PHE A 293 11.24 -0.56 5.08
CA PHE A 293 10.20 0.24 5.75
C PHE A 293 10.47 0.42 7.24
N VAL A 294 11.66 0.07 7.71
CA VAL A 294 12.07 0.39 9.07
C VAL A 294 12.48 1.84 9.17
N ASP A 295 12.21 2.34 10.32
CA ASP A 295 12.30 3.66 10.83
C ASP A 295 13.63 4.37 10.53
N ARG A 296 13.71 5.16 9.46
CA ARG A 296 14.78 6.16 9.30
C ARG A 296 14.66 7.08 8.10
N PRO A 297 15.21 8.32 8.26
CA PRO A 297 15.72 9.09 7.14
C PRO A 297 16.75 8.24 6.37
N GLY A 298 16.62 8.11 5.06
CA GLY A 298 17.54 7.34 4.24
C GLY A 298 17.09 5.92 3.96
N SER A 299 15.78 5.69 3.82
CA SER A 299 15.27 4.44 3.28
C SER A 299 15.74 4.25 1.83
N SER A 300 15.73 3.02 1.35
CA SER A 300 16.09 2.66 -0.03
C SER A 300 15.37 3.47 -1.12
N PHE A 301 14.33 4.17 -0.75
CA PHE A 301 13.47 4.94 -1.66
C PHE A 301 13.66 6.45 -1.56
N ASP A 302 14.48 6.99 -0.65
CA ASP A 302 14.61 8.43 -0.36
C ASP A 302 14.85 9.29 -1.58
N LYS A 303 15.68 8.83 -2.50
CA LYS A 303 15.99 9.58 -3.74
C LYS A 303 14.76 9.81 -4.63
N TYR A 304 13.68 9.05 -4.42
CA TYR A 304 12.42 9.18 -5.14
C TYR A 304 11.34 9.94 -4.36
N LEU A 305 11.61 10.26 -3.08
CA LEU A 305 10.62 10.89 -2.22
C LEU A 305 10.81 12.40 -2.22
N LYS A 306 9.74 13.15 -2.43
CA LYS A 306 9.73 14.62 -2.35
C LYS A 306 8.46 15.14 -1.69
N PRO A 307 8.57 16.19 -0.86
CA PRO A 307 7.40 16.90 -0.38
C PRO A 307 6.72 17.64 -1.53
N LEU A 308 5.45 17.99 -1.34
CA LEU A 308 4.73 18.85 -2.27
C LEU A 308 5.47 20.18 -2.44
N LEU A 309 5.69 20.61 -3.68
CA LEU A 309 6.30 21.92 -3.97
C LEU A 309 5.38 23.05 -3.47
N SER A 310 5.99 24.09 -2.91
CA SER A 310 5.38 25.17 -2.16
C SER A 310 4.37 26.06 -2.91
N ASN A 311 4.15 25.84 -4.20
CA ASN A 311 3.27 26.67 -5.04
C ASN A 311 1.80 26.22 -5.05
N THR A 312 1.47 25.11 -4.43
CA THR A 312 0.07 24.69 -4.22
C THR A 312 -0.38 25.16 -2.85
N PRO A 313 -1.56 25.79 -2.71
CA PRO A 313 -2.09 26.17 -1.40
C PRO A 313 -2.20 24.90 -0.55
N ASN A 314 -1.37 24.78 0.45
CA ASN A 314 -1.43 23.68 1.40
C ASN A 314 -2.17 24.15 2.67
N PRO A 315 -3.46 23.80 2.85
CA PRO A 315 -4.23 24.22 4.02
C PRO A 315 -3.80 23.50 5.31
N LEU A 316 -2.91 22.52 5.24
CA LEU A 316 -2.48 21.72 6.39
C LEU A 316 -1.13 22.15 6.98
N THR A 317 -0.58 23.30 6.61
CA THR A 317 0.54 23.86 7.34
C THR A 317 0.09 24.26 8.75
N ARG A 318 0.14 23.35 9.70
CA ARG A 318 0.19 23.75 11.12
C ARG A 318 1.55 24.41 11.34
N GLY A 319 1.56 25.75 11.37
CA GLY A 319 2.75 26.53 11.65
C GLY A 319 3.71 26.78 10.47
N GLY A 320 3.29 26.55 9.21
CA GLY A 320 4.10 26.89 8.03
C GLY A 320 5.07 25.80 7.57
N GLU A 321 5.18 24.67 8.30
CA GLU A 321 6.04 23.56 7.89
C GLU A 321 5.36 22.69 6.82
N PRO A 322 6.07 22.31 5.76
CA PRO A 322 5.55 21.36 4.78
C PRO A 322 5.35 19.99 5.43
N PHE A 323 4.31 19.24 5.00
CA PHE A 323 4.19 17.85 5.44
C PHE A 323 5.40 17.02 4.94
N PRO A 324 5.82 15.98 5.67
CA PRO A 324 6.99 15.22 5.32
C PRO A 324 6.78 14.43 4.00
N PRO A 325 7.85 14.19 3.23
CA PRO A 325 7.77 13.36 2.03
C PRO A 325 7.49 11.89 2.33
N TYR A 326 7.74 11.46 3.55
CA TYR A 326 7.40 10.13 4.07
C TYR A 326 7.12 10.23 5.58
N ALA A 327 6.37 9.28 6.08
CA ALA A 327 6.22 9.00 7.50
C ALA A 327 6.05 7.49 7.71
N LEU A 328 6.63 6.99 8.78
CA LEU A 328 6.54 5.58 9.18
C LEU A 328 6.11 5.54 10.64
N SER A 329 5.19 4.65 10.99
CA SER A 329 4.92 4.32 12.39
C SER A 329 6.03 3.44 12.94
N GLU A 330 6.32 3.55 14.22
CA GLU A 330 7.13 2.56 14.93
C GLU A 330 6.41 1.20 14.88
N GLU A 331 7.15 0.12 14.74
CA GLU A 331 6.60 -1.22 15.00
C GLU A 331 6.67 -1.43 16.51
N GLU A 332 5.55 -1.77 17.15
CA GLU A 332 5.60 -2.31 18.50
C GLU A 332 6.32 -3.67 18.42
N ASP A 333 7.44 -3.81 19.14
CA ASP A 333 8.12 -5.09 19.27
C ASP A 333 7.22 -6.04 20.08
N PRO A 334 6.57 -7.03 19.45
CA PRO A 334 5.66 -7.93 20.15
C PRO A 334 6.37 -8.85 21.16
N LEU A 335 7.72 -8.81 21.21
CA LEU A 335 8.53 -9.66 22.08
C LEU A 335 9.32 -8.88 23.14
N GLY A 336 9.23 -7.54 23.18
CA GLY A 336 9.86 -6.72 24.23
C GLY A 336 11.38 -6.87 24.34
N THR A 337 12.08 -7.06 23.21
CA THR A 337 13.54 -7.32 23.20
C THR A 337 14.39 -6.06 23.11
N THR A 338 13.81 -4.87 23.13
CA THR A 338 14.56 -3.63 23.27
C THR A 338 14.82 -3.28 24.73
N ASN A 339 15.96 -3.69 25.23
CA ASN A 339 16.64 -3.13 26.42
C ASN A 339 17.65 -2.08 26.00
#